data_2f5617344b5f8407c553409c7cf35798
#
_entry.id   2f5617344b5f8407c553409c7cf35798
#
_cell.length_a   1.000
_cell.length_b   1.000
_cell.length_c   1.000
_cell.angle_alpha   90.00
_cell.angle_beta   90.00
_cell.angle_gamma   90.00
#
_symmetry.space_group_name_H-M   'P 1'
#
loop_
_entity.id
_entity.type
_entity.pdbx_description
1 polymer ?
#
loop_
_entity_poly.entity_id
_entity_poly.type
_entity_poly.pdbx_seq_one_letter_code
_entity_poly.pdbx_strand_id
1 'polypeptide(L)'
;MRTINVEDITQSVKEMCVEANHFLSKDMVCALNQAAGSEESPLGRQILGQLQQNLDIAGRDMIPICQDTGMAVVFVEIGQEVHFDGGLLKDAINEGVRQGYTEGFLRKSVVGDPLIRENTKDNTPAVIHYELVAGDGVKITLAPKGFGSENMSRVFMLKPADGIEGVKEAVLTAVRDAGPNACPPMVVGVGIGGTFEKCALLAKQALTRPVNEHSDIPYVKEMEEEMLTKINHLGIGPGGLGGTTTALAVNINTYPTHIAGLPVAINICCHVNRHAVREL
;
A
#
# COMPACT_ATOMS: atom_id res chain seq x y z
N MET A 1 10.07 -31.29 -3.48
CA MET A 1 8.82 -30.56 -3.86
C MET A 1 7.93 -30.56 -2.65
N ARG A 2 7.60 -29.36 -2.13
CA ARG A 2 6.74 -29.17 -0.97
C ARG A 2 5.28 -29.05 -1.43
N THR A 3 4.36 -29.74 -0.76
CA THR A 3 2.93 -29.63 -1.07
C THR A 3 2.25 -28.76 -0.02
N ILE A 4 1.49 -27.77 -0.48
CA ILE A 4 0.68 -26.86 0.35
C ILE A 4 -0.78 -27.07 -0.04
N ASN A 5 -1.64 -27.31 0.95
CA ASN A 5 -3.07 -27.36 0.72
C ASN A 5 -3.61 -25.95 0.55
N VAL A 6 -4.43 -25.72 -0.47
CA VAL A 6 -4.99 -24.38 -0.74
C VAL A 6 -5.96 -23.91 0.36
N GLU A 7 -6.47 -24.81 1.19
CA GLU A 7 -7.28 -24.44 2.36
C GLU A 7 -6.46 -23.64 3.39
N ASP A 8 -5.18 -23.97 3.57
CA ASP A 8 -4.26 -23.19 4.42
C ASP A 8 -4.09 -21.77 3.90
N ILE A 9 -4.09 -21.61 2.56
CA ILE A 9 -4.08 -20.30 1.90
C ILE A 9 -5.37 -19.54 2.19
N THR A 10 -6.52 -20.20 2.02
CA THR A 10 -7.84 -19.62 2.30
C THR A 10 -7.92 -19.08 3.73
N GLN A 11 -7.54 -19.91 4.70
CA GLN A 11 -7.55 -19.51 6.12
C GLN A 11 -6.59 -18.35 6.40
N SER A 12 -5.36 -18.42 5.86
CA SER A 12 -4.37 -17.35 6.02
C SER A 12 -4.87 -16.02 5.46
N VAL A 13 -5.40 -16.01 4.23
CA VAL A 13 -5.92 -14.81 3.59
C VAL A 13 -7.13 -14.23 4.34
N LYS A 14 -8.02 -15.09 4.83
CA LYS A 14 -9.15 -14.70 5.69
C LYS A 14 -8.68 -13.93 6.91
N GLU A 15 -7.73 -14.49 7.66
CA GLU A 15 -7.17 -13.87 8.85
C GLU A 15 -6.46 -12.56 8.55
N MET A 16 -5.67 -12.52 7.46
CA MET A 16 -4.96 -11.33 7.03
C MET A 16 -5.91 -10.18 6.66
N CYS A 17 -7.06 -10.46 6.05
CA CYS A 17 -8.07 -9.44 5.75
C CYS A 17 -8.58 -8.75 7.03
N VAL A 18 -8.85 -9.53 8.07
CA VAL A 18 -9.30 -9.01 9.36
C VAL A 18 -8.17 -8.27 10.05
N GLU A 19 -7.00 -8.90 10.21
CA GLU A 19 -5.84 -8.32 10.89
C GLU A 19 -5.46 -6.97 10.31
N ALA A 20 -5.26 -6.89 8.99
CA ALA A 20 -4.83 -5.65 8.33
C ALA A 20 -5.84 -4.51 8.45
N ASN A 21 -7.14 -4.81 8.63
CA ASN A 21 -8.16 -3.80 8.78
C ASN A 21 -8.35 -3.30 10.22
N HIS A 22 -7.82 -4.02 11.21
CA HIS A 22 -7.96 -3.67 12.63
C HIS A 22 -6.66 -3.18 13.25
N PHE A 23 -5.51 -3.56 12.71
CA PHE A 23 -4.21 -3.22 13.25
C PHE A 23 -3.29 -2.67 12.16
N LEU A 24 -2.60 -1.58 12.46
CA LEU A 24 -1.45 -1.15 11.66
C LEU A 24 -0.20 -1.90 12.12
N SER A 25 0.76 -2.03 11.19
CA SER A 25 2.09 -2.53 11.52
C SER A 25 2.80 -1.64 12.54
N LYS A 26 3.74 -2.22 13.29
CA LYS A 26 4.45 -1.51 14.36
C LYS A 26 5.22 -0.30 13.86
N ASP A 27 5.81 -0.38 12.67
CA ASP A 27 6.53 0.72 12.02
C ASP A 27 5.61 1.89 11.71
N MET A 28 4.39 1.63 11.21
CA MET A 28 3.38 2.66 10.97
C MET A 28 2.91 3.34 12.24
N VAL A 29 2.64 2.57 13.29
CA VAL A 29 2.28 3.12 14.61
C VAL A 29 3.41 3.98 15.17
N CYS A 30 4.66 3.51 15.06
CA CYS A 30 5.84 4.27 15.49
C CYS A 30 5.98 5.58 14.69
N ALA A 31 5.80 5.54 13.37
CA ALA A 31 5.88 6.73 12.51
C ALA A 31 4.80 7.77 12.85
N LEU A 32 3.57 7.34 13.11
CA LEU A 32 2.49 8.24 13.55
C LEU A 32 2.78 8.86 14.93
N ASN A 33 3.36 8.09 15.86
CA ASN A 33 3.75 8.59 17.17
C ASN A 33 4.87 9.64 17.08
N GLN A 34 5.88 9.39 16.24
CA GLN A 34 6.97 10.33 15.98
C GLN A 34 6.44 11.61 15.31
N ALA A 35 5.56 11.46 14.32
CA ALA A 35 4.90 12.59 13.66
C ALA A 35 4.11 13.47 14.64
N ALA A 36 3.35 12.85 15.55
CA ALA A 36 2.61 13.60 16.57
C ALA A 36 3.52 14.40 17.52
N GLY A 37 4.73 13.89 17.80
CA GLY A 37 5.74 14.56 18.62
C GLY A 37 6.46 15.70 17.91
N SER A 38 6.63 15.62 16.60
CA SER A 38 7.41 16.58 15.79
C SER A 38 6.54 17.59 15.02
N GLU A 39 5.23 17.38 14.89
CA GLU A 39 4.32 18.29 14.18
C GLU A 39 4.29 19.66 14.84
N GLU A 40 4.48 20.72 14.06
CA GLU A 40 4.54 22.10 14.56
C GLU A 40 3.17 22.74 14.68
N SER A 41 2.24 22.37 13.80
CA SER A 41 0.87 22.91 13.82
C SER A 41 0.09 22.38 15.02
N PRO A 42 -0.50 23.25 15.87
CA PRO A 42 -1.37 22.79 16.96
C PRO A 42 -2.57 21.97 16.46
N LEU A 43 -3.16 22.35 15.32
CA LEU A 43 -4.25 21.62 14.70
C LEU A 43 -3.76 20.27 14.15
N GLY A 44 -2.57 20.25 13.50
CA GLY A 44 -1.94 19.04 13.01
C GLY A 44 -1.67 18.03 14.14
N ARG A 45 -1.16 18.48 15.29
CA ARG A 45 -0.98 17.64 16.49
C ARG A 45 -2.30 17.07 17.00
N GLN A 46 -3.35 17.89 17.04
CA GLN A 46 -4.68 17.43 17.46
C GLN A 46 -5.20 16.31 16.53
N ILE A 47 -5.05 16.49 15.21
CA ILE A 47 -5.46 15.47 14.22
C ILE A 47 -4.67 14.19 14.42
N LEU A 48 -3.34 14.26 14.52
CA LEU A 48 -2.50 13.07 14.76
C LEU A 48 -2.88 12.37 16.07
N GLY A 49 -3.19 13.12 17.12
CA GLY A 49 -3.71 12.54 18.37
C GLY A 49 -5.05 11.83 18.20
N GLN A 50 -5.95 12.35 17.36
CA GLN A 50 -7.21 11.65 17.02
C GLN A 50 -6.96 10.37 16.22
N LEU A 51 -5.98 10.36 15.30
CA LEU A 51 -5.60 9.16 14.57
C LEU A 51 -5.07 8.08 15.52
N GLN A 52 -4.23 8.43 16.48
CA GLN A 52 -3.74 7.52 17.52
C GLN A 52 -4.89 6.93 18.34
N GLN A 53 -5.81 7.78 18.84
CA GLN A 53 -6.99 7.33 19.57
C GLN A 53 -7.88 6.41 18.74
N ASN A 54 -8.01 6.67 17.43
CA ASN A 54 -8.75 5.79 16.52
C ASN A 54 -8.12 4.40 16.43
N LEU A 55 -6.78 4.31 16.36
CA LEU A 55 -6.09 3.02 16.35
C LEU A 55 -6.32 2.23 17.65
N ASP A 56 -6.27 2.91 18.81
CA ASP A 56 -6.52 2.29 20.10
C ASP A 56 -7.95 1.74 20.21
N ILE A 57 -8.93 2.52 19.75
CA ILE A 57 -10.35 2.11 19.72
C ILE A 57 -10.54 0.92 18.76
N ALA A 58 -9.98 1.02 17.54
CA ALA A 58 -10.11 -0.02 16.52
C ALA A 58 -9.57 -1.37 17.03
N GLY A 59 -8.36 -1.37 17.62
CA GLY A 59 -7.74 -2.58 18.14
C GLY A 59 -8.44 -3.13 19.38
N ARG A 60 -8.89 -2.26 20.30
CA ARG A 60 -9.57 -2.69 21.53
C ARG A 60 -10.97 -3.27 21.26
N ASP A 61 -11.73 -2.59 20.41
CA ASP A 61 -13.16 -2.89 20.21
C ASP A 61 -13.37 -3.78 18.96
N MET A 62 -12.29 -4.17 18.28
CA MET A 62 -12.31 -4.93 17.02
C MET A 62 -13.24 -4.31 15.99
N ILE A 63 -13.07 -2.99 15.78
CA ILE A 63 -13.75 -2.19 14.77
C ILE A 63 -12.73 -1.81 13.70
N PRO A 64 -13.05 -1.89 12.38
CA PRO A 64 -12.10 -1.48 11.35
C PRO A 64 -11.60 -0.05 11.53
N ILE A 65 -10.30 0.16 11.33
CA ILE A 65 -9.62 1.47 11.48
C ILE A 65 -10.29 2.56 10.63
N CYS A 66 -10.84 2.18 9.48
CA CYS A 66 -11.46 3.10 8.51
C CYS A 66 -12.73 2.47 7.95
N GLN A 67 -13.71 3.31 7.57
CA GLN A 67 -14.92 2.87 6.87
C GLN A 67 -14.61 2.31 5.47
N ASP A 68 -13.51 2.73 4.83
CA ASP A 68 -13.02 2.12 3.60
C ASP A 68 -12.04 0.99 3.96
N THR A 69 -12.55 -0.22 4.02
CA THR A 69 -11.73 -1.43 4.28
C THR A 69 -11.04 -1.94 3.01
N GLY A 70 -11.18 -1.21 1.91
CA GLY A 70 -10.38 -1.33 0.71
C GLY A 70 -10.74 -2.51 -0.20
N MET A 71 -10.03 -2.57 -1.32
CA MET A 71 -9.96 -3.72 -2.21
C MET A 71 -8.70 -4.53 -1.87
N ALA A 72 -8.82 -5.85 -1.77
CA ALA A 72 -7.67 -6.69 -1.46
C ALA A 72 -6.68 -6.72 -2.63
N VAL A 73 -5.46 -6.25 -2.39
CA VAL A 73 -4.31 -6.45 -3.30
C VAL A 73 -3.41 -7.49 -2.64
N VAL A 74 -3.09 -8.54 -3.38
CA VAL A 74 -2.35 -9.70 -2.86
C VAL A 74 -1.11 -9.93 -3.71
N PHE A 75 0.05 -9.92 -3.09
CA PHE A 75 1.31 -10.34 -3.69
C PHE A 75 1.64 -11.74 -3.18
N VAL A 76 1.93 -12.65 -4.08
CA VAL A 76 2.26 -14.05 -3.76
C VAL A 76 3.61 -14.38 -4.37
N GLU A 77 4.62 -14.53 -3.52
CA GLU A 77 5.92 -15.09 -3.89
C GLU A 77 5.82 -16.62 -3.75
N ILE A 78 6.03 -17.35 -4.83
CA ILE A 78 5.86 -18.81 -4.89
C ILE A 78 7.21 -19.44 -5.17
N GLY A 79 7.69 -20.27 -4.25
CA GLY A 79 8.87 -21.09 -4.46
C GLY A 79 8.67 -22.05 -5.66
N GLN A 80 9.66 -22.14 -6.53
CA GLN A 80 9.59 -22.96 -7.74
C GLN A 80 9.36 -24.47 -7.45
N GLU A 81 9.65 -24.93 -6.24
CA GLU A 81 9.48 -26.30 -5.80
C GLU A 81 8.18 -26.54 -5.01
N VAL A 82 7.23 -25.58 -5.05
CA VAL A 82 5.92 -25.71 -4.41
C VAL A 82 4.93 -26.36 -5.37
N HIS A 83 4.13 -27.25 -4.82
CA HIS A 83 2.92 -27.80 -5.44
C HIS A 83 1.70 -27.45 -4.59
N PHE A 84 0.66 -26.93 -5.22
CA PHE A 84 -0.61 -26.67 -4.56
C PHE A 84 -1.58 -27.83 -4.78
N ASP A 85 -2.20 -28.31 -3.70
CA ASP A 85 -3.21 -29.36 -3.70
C ASP A 85 -4.55 -28.86 -3.13
N GLY A 86 -5.63 -29.50 -3.53
CA GLY A 86 -6.98 -29.21 -3.02
C GLY A 86 -7.76 -28.19 -3.87
N GLY A 87 -7.16 -27.58 -4.91
CA GLY A 87 -7.87 -26.65 -5.79
C GLY A 87 -6.97 -25.63 -6.47
N LEU A 88 -7.56 -24.58 -7.04
CA LEU A 88 -6.82 -23.50 -7.66
C LEU A 88 -6.41 -22.44 -6.63
N LEU A 89 -5.15 -22.08 -6.59
CA LEU A 89 -4.61 -21.04 -5.70
C LEU A 89 -5.39 -19.72 -5.80
N LYS A 90 -5.74 -19.30 -7.02
CA LYS A 90 -6.54 -18.08 -7.25
C LYS A 90 -7.89 -18.15 -6.54
N ASP A 91 -8.56 -19.29 -6.61
CA ASP A 91 -9.89 -19.46 -6.02
C ASP A 91 -9.80 -19.49 -4.50
N ALA A 92 -8.79 -20.13 -3.94
CA ALA A 92 -8.51 -20.16 -2.51
C ALA A 92 -8.24 -18.75 -1.94
N ILE A 93 -7.46 -17.92 -2.65
CA ILE A 93 -7.22 -16.53 -2.25
C ILE A 93 -8.54 -15.74 -2.26
N ASN A 94 -9.34 -15.85 -3.32
CA ASN A 94 -10.63 -15.17 -3.39
C ASN A 94 -11.61 -15.65 -2.32
N GLU A 95 -11.63 -16.96 -2.04
CA GLU A 95 -12.44 -17.52 -0.97
C GLU A 95 -12.03 -16.96 0.41
N GLY A 96 -10.73 -16.87 0.68
CA GLY A 96 -10.23 -16.23 1.89
C GLY A 96 -10.65 -14.77 2.02
N VAL A 97 -10.58 -14.00 0.92
CA VAL A 97 -11.09 -12.62 0.90
C VAL A 97 -12.60 -12.57 1.15
N ARG A 98 -13.39 -13.42 0.49
CA ARG A 98 -14.84 -13.51 0.67
C ARG A 98 -15.20 -13.78 2.14
N GLN A 99 -14.54 -14.76 2.76
CA GLN A 99 -14.76 -15.10 4.17
C GLN A 99 -14.31 -13.97 5.09
N GLY A 100 -13.10 -13.44 4.90
CA GLY A 100 -12.53 -12.37 5.73
C GLY A 100 -13.40 -11.11 5.72
N TYR A 101 -13.87 -10.69 4.55
CA TYR A 101 -14.73 -9.50 4.45
C TYR A 101 -16.16 -9.74 4.94
N THR A 102 -16.65 -10.96 4.86
CA THR A 102 -18.01 -11.29 5.32
C THR A 102 -18.06 -11.48 6.83
N GLU A 103 -17.20 -12.34 7.36
CA GLU A 103 -17.18 -12.70 8.79
C GLU A 103 -16.51 -11.62 9.66
N GLY A 104 -15.55 -10.86 9.08
CA GLY A 104 -14.93 -9.70 9.71
C GLY A 104 -15.78 -8.43 9.65
N PHE A 105 -17.02 -8.49 9.11
CA PHE A 105 -17.91 -7.34 8.97
C PHE A 105 -17.27 -6.16 8.23
N LEU A 106 -16.37 -6.44 7.29
CA LEU A 106 -15.69 -5.44 6.49
C LEU A 106 -16.62 -4.94 5.36
N ARG A 107 -16.38 -3.71 4.90
CA ARG A 107 -17.17 -3.12 3.81
C ARG A 107 -16.89 -3.81 2.48
N LYS A 108 -17.94 -4.29 1.80
CA LYS A 108 -17.86 -4.87 0.46
C LYS A 108 -17.89 -3.73 -0.55
N SER A 109 -16.74 -3.36 -1.10
CA SER A 109 -16.58 -2.17 -1.96
C SER A 109 -16.36 -2.52 -3.44
N VAL A 110 -16.17 -3.80 -3.77
CA VAL A 110 -15.89 -4.24 -5.14
C VAL A 110 -17.16 -4.26 -5.99
N VAL A 111 -17.07 -3.72 -7.20
CA VAL A 111 -18.10 -3.80 -8.23
C VAL A 111 -17.65 -4.76 -9.34
N GLY A 112 -18.54 -5.60 -9.82
CA GLY A 112 -18.26 -6.65 -10.82
C GLY A 112 -17.91 -6.09 -12.19
N ASP A 113 -18.52 -4.95 -12.55
CA ASP A 113 -18.21 -4.22 -13.78
C ASP A 113 -17.93 -2.74 -13.44
N PRO A 114 -16.85 -2.14 -13.95
CA PRO A 114 -16.47 -0.78 -13.58
C PRO A 114 -17.40 0.30 -14.13
N LEU A 115 -18.20 0.02 -15.15
CA LEU A 115 -19.13 0.97 -15.77
C LEU A 115 -20.56 0.76 -15.29
N ILE A 116 -21.04 -0.49 -15.21
CA ILE A 116 -22.40 -0.85 -14.73
C ILE A 116 -22.47 -0.76 -13.21
N ARG A 117 -21.37 -1.06 -12.51
CA ARG A 117 -21.15 -0.84 -11.07
C ARG A 117 -22.05 -1.64 -10.12
N GLU A 118 -22.45 -2.83 -10.51
CA GLU A 118 -23.13 -3.76 -9.61
C GLU A 118 -22.13 -4.32 -8.56
N ASN A 119 -22.48 -4.22 -7.29
CA ASN A 119 -21.63 -4.69 -6.19
C ASN A 119 -21.57 -6.22 -6.18
N THR A 120 -20.36 -6.78 -5.98
CA THR A 120 -20.16 -8.24 -5.91
C THR A 120 -20.68 -8.86 -4.62
N LYS A 121 -20.91 -8.06 -3.58
CA LYS A 121 -21.46 -8.39 -2.25
C LYS A 121 -20.52 -9.21 -1.34
N ASP A 122 -19.34 -9.55 -1.81
CA ASP A 122 -18.35 -10.35 -1.08
C ASP A 122 -16.92 -9.78 -1.12
N ASN A 123 -16.76 -8.64 -1.78
CA ASN A 123 -15.48 -7.93 -1.99
C ASN A 123 -14.46 -8.68 -2.86
N THR A 124 -14.91 -9.63 -3.66
CA THR A 124 -14.09 -10.30 -4.67
C THR A 124 -14.36 -9.77 -6.09
N PRO A 125 -13.45 -9.98 -7.06
CA PRO A 125 -12.15 -10.63 -6.90
C PRO A 125 -11.10 -9.71 -6.25
N ALA A 126 -10.09 -10.33 -5.64
CA ALA A 126 -8.86 -9.65 -5.26
C ALA A 126 -8.02 -9.32 -6.51
N VAL A 127 -7.17 -8.30 -6.40
CA VAL A 127 -6.08 -8.06 -7.38
C VAL A 127 -4.87 -8.87 -6.95
N ILE A 128 -4.53 -9.92 -7.70
CA ILE A 128 -3.50 -10.88 -7.31
C ILE A 128 -2.31 -10.78 -8.26
N HIS A 129 -1.12 -10.61 -7.69
CA HIS A 129 0.15 -10.62 -8.40
C HIS A 129 0.97 -11.82 -7.93
N TYR A 130 1.50 -12.60 -8.88
CA TYR A 130 2.32 -13.77 -8.61
C TYR A 130 3.76 -13.50 -9.02
N GLU A 131 4.71 -13.95 -8.20
CA GLU A 131 6.13 -13.95 -8.51
C GLU A 131 6.71 -15.34 -8.19
N LEU A 132 7.44 -15.92 -9.15
CA LEU A 132 8.17 -17.17 -8.96
C LEU A 132 9.54 -16.86 -8.39
N VAL A 133 9.87 -17.49 -7.26
CA VAL A 133 11.15 -17.35 -6.57
C VAL A 133 11.83 -18.73 -6.39
N ALA A 134 13.09 -18.73 -6.03
CA ALA A 134 13.79 -19.97 -5.71
C ALA A 134 13.27 -20.57 -4.39
N GLY A 135 13.34 -21.89 -4.25
CA GLY A 135 13.00 -22.61 -3.03
C GLY A 135 11.59 -23.18 -3.01
N ASP A 136 11.07 -23.47 -1.81
CA ASP A 136 9.83 -24.19 -1.56
C ASP A 136 8.90 -23.47 -0.55
N GLY A 137 9.16 -22.21 -0.24
CA GLY A 137 8.30 -21.37 0.57
C GLY A 137 7.24 -20.64 -0.25
N VAL A 138 6.17 -20.23 0.41
CA VAL A 138 5.17 -19.31 -0.15
C VAL A 138 5.05 -18.13 0.81
N LYS A 139 5.22 -16.91 0.28
CA LYS A 139 5.00 -15.69 1.04
C LYS A 139 3.84 -14.93 0.44
N ILE A 140 2.87 -14.60 1.28
CA ILE A 140 1.69 -13.83 0.90
C ILE A 140 1.75 -12.48 1.61
N THR A 141 1.65 -11.40 0.84
CA THR A 141 1.45 -10.05 1.37
C THR A 141 0.09 -9.57 0.91
N LEU A 142 -0.81 -9.29 1.85
CA LEU A 142 -2.15 -8.78 1.58
C LEU A 142 -2.24 -7.34 2.05
N ALA A 143 -2.59 -6.44 1.14
CA ALA A 143 -2.73 -5.01 1.40
C ALA A 143 -4.14 -4.53 0.99
N PRO A 144 -5.05 -4.32 1.96
CA PRO A 144 -6.34 -3.72 1.67
C PRO A 144 -6.15 -2.26 1.25
N LYS A 145 -6.39 -1.94 -0.02
CA LYS A 145 -6.14 -0.61 -0.58
C LYS A 145 -7.40 0.21 -0.68
N GLY A 146 -7.49 1.27 0.13
CA GLY A 146 -8.57 2.25 0.08
C GLY A 146 -8.51 3.12 -1.17
N PHE A 147 -9.67 3.44 -1.75
CA PHE A 147 -9.74 4.12 -3.05
C PHE A 147 -9.69 5.64 -2.97
N GLY A 148 -9.92 6.25 -1.82
CA GLY A 148 -9.70 7.70 -1.65
C GLY A 148 -8.28 8.10 -2.06
N SER A 149 -7.28 7.41 -1.52
CA SER A 149 -5.88 7.64 -1.88
C SER A 149 -5.46 6.96 -3.18
N GLU A 150 -6.05 5.80 -3.55
CA GLU A 150 -5.75 5.14 -4.82
C GLU A 150 -6.05 6.04 -6.02
N ASN A 151 -7.17 6.74 -5.99
CA ASN A 151 -7.59 7.66 -7.05
C ASN A 151 -6.62 8.84 -7.25
N MET A 152 -5.77 9.12 -6.26
CA MET A 152 -4.78 10.20 -6.32
C MET A 152 -3.46 9.76 -6.95
N SER A 153 -3.32 8.47 -7.27
CA SER A 153 -2.10 7.91 -7.89
C SER A 153 -1.95 8.36 -9.35
N ARG A 154 -0.70 8.40 -9.84
CA ARG A 154 -0.37 8.88 -11.19
C ARG A 154 0.69 7.99 -11.84
N VAL A 155 0.64 7.89 -13.16
CA VAL A 155 1.70 7.31 -13.99
C VAL A 155 2.18 8.36 -14.97
N PHE A 156 3.50 8.52 -15.07
CA PHE A 156 4.16 9.43 -15.99
C PHE A 156 5.10 8.63 -16.90
N MET A 157 5.02 8.89 -18.20
CA MET A 157 5.96 8.36 -19.17
C MET A 157 6.98 9.47 -19.48
N LEU A 158 8.00 9.57 -18.63
CA LEU A 158 9.05 10.58 -18.76
C LEU A 158 10.03 10.20 -19.86
N LYS A 159 10.79 11.21 -20.33
CA LYS A 159 11.90 11.01 -21.25
C LYS A 159 13.19 10.76 -20.45
N PRO A 160 14.15 9.97 -20.97
CA PRO A 160 15.44 9.79 -20.30
C PRO A 160 16.17 11.10 -19.97
N ALA A 161 15.97 12.13 -20.80
CA ALA A 161 16.55 13.46 -20.60
C ALA A 161 15.98 14.21 -19.38
N ASP A 162 14.79 13.85 -18.89
CA ASP A 162 14.19 14.45 -17.69
C ASP A 162 14.94 14.02 -16.43
N GLY A 163 15.59 12.85 -16.45
CA GLY A 163 16.50 12.37 -15.42
C GLY A 163 15.89 12.32 -14.04
N ILE A 164 16.74 12.39 -13.03
CA ILE A 164 16.34 12.33 -11.60
C ILE A 164 15.43 13.51 -11.22
N GLU A 165 15.69 14.70 -11.73
CA GLU A 165 14.89 15.89 -11.42
C GLU A 165 13.46 15.78 -11.99
N GLY A 166 13.30 15.19 -13.17
CA GLY A 166 11.96 14.89 -13.72
C GLY A 166 11.19 13.88 -12.86
N VAL A 167 11.86 12.88 -12.31
CA VAL A 167 11.25 11.93 -11.37
C VAL A 167 10.81 12.65 -10.09
N LYS A 168 11.67 13.48 -9.48
CA LYS A 168 11.34 14.24 -8.28
C LYS A 168 10.14 15.17 -8.50
N GLU A 169 10.09 15.87 -9.63
CA GLU A 169 8.95 16.75 -9.96
C GLU A 169 7.65 15.95 -10.19
N ALA A 170 7.73 14.77 -10.82
CA ALA A 170 6.58 13.88 -10.97
C ALA A 170 6.00 13.45 -9.60
N VAL A 171 6.87 13.11 -8.63
CA VAL A 171 6.44 12.77 -7.26
C VAL A 171 5.78 13.98 -6.60
N LEU A 172 6.40 15.17 -6.64
CA LEU A 172 5.84 16.37 -6.03
C LEU A 172 4.51 16.76 -6.68
N THR A 173 4.39 16.64 -8.00
CA THR A 173 3.15 16.90 -8.73
C THR A 173 2.03 15.97 -8.27
N ALA A 174 2.29 14.65 -8.18
CA ALA A 174 1.30 13.69 -7.73
C ALA A 174 0.83 13.99 -6.29
N VAL A 175 1.74 14.36 -5.39
CA VAL A 175 1.40 14.69 -3.99
C VAL A 175 0.63 16.01 -3.88
N ARG A 176 1.00 17.05 -4.65
CA ARG A 176 0.25 18.32 -4.70
C ARG A 176 -1.17 18.10 -5.21
N ASP A 177 -1.33 17.33 -6.29
CA ASP A 177 -2.64 17.00 -6.86
C ASP A 177 -3.50 16.19 -5.90
N ALA A 178 -2.88 15.27 -5.14
CA ALA A 178 -3.55 14.50 -4.11
C ALA A 178 -4.09 15.39 -2.99
N GLY A 179 -3.25 16.28 -2.47
CA GLY A 179 -3.61 17.22 -1.43
C GLY A 179 -4.36 16.55 -0.27
N PRO A 180 -5.43 17.19 0.23
CA PRO A 180 -6.23 16.63 1.33
C PRO A 180 -7.02 15.36 0.96
N ASN A 181 -7.26 15.11 -0.34
CA ASN A 181 -8.07 13.98 -0.82
C ASN A 181 -7.43 12.61 -0.53
N ALA A 182 -6.13 12.58 -0.30
CA ALA A 182 -5.42 11.36 0.08
C ALA A 182 -5.43 11.04 1.58
N CYS A 183 -6.11 11.85 2.39
CA CYS A 183 -6.16 11.72 3.86
C CYS A 183 -4.74 11.64 4.48
N PRO A 184 -3.91 12.70 4.35
CA PRO A 184 -2.57 12.73 4.91
C PRO A 184 -2.56 12.62 6.45
N PRO A 185 -1.44 12.17 7.07
CA PRO A 185 -0.14 11.96 6.43
C PRO A 185 -0.08 10.74 5.53
N MET A 186 0.56 10.89 4.38
CA MET A 186 0.59 9.88 3.32
C MET A 186 1.78 8.92 3.48
N VAL A 187 1.66 7.73 2.88
CA VAL A 187 2.82 6.92 2.45
C VAL A 187 2.84 6.94 0.93
N VAL A 188 3.99 7.28 0.35
CA VAL A 188 4.15 7.46 -1.08
C VAL A 188 5.01 6.33 -1.63
N GLY A 189 4.40 5.44 -2.41
CA GLY A 189 5.13 4.40 -3.14
C GLY A 189 5.49 4.89 -4.54
N VAL A 190 6.75 4.76 -4.93
CA VAL A 190 7.26 5.16 -6.23
C VAL A 190 7.85 3.96 -6.95
N GLY A 191 7.47 3.76 -8.20
CA GLY A 191 8.04 2.75 -9.07
C GLY A 191 8.72 3.42 -10.27
N ILE A 192 9.99 3.13 -10.50
CA ILE A 192 10.79 3.74 -11.56
C ILE A 192 11.34 2.64 -12.48
N GLY A 193 11.11 2.79 -13.76
CA GLY A 193 11.62 1.87 -14.78
C GLY A 193 10.65 0.75 -15.14
N GLY A 194 11.17 -0.27 -15.81
CA GLY A 194 10.36 -1.32 -16.42
C GLY A 194 9.55 -0.82 -17.62
N THR A 195 8.28 -1.15 -17.62
CA THR A 195 7.26 -0.78 -18.60
C THR A 195 6.13 -0.02 -17.90
N PHE A 196 5.10 0.41 -18.64
CA PHE A 196 3.93 1.13 -18.12
C PHE A 196 3.28 0.40 -16.92
N GLU A 197 3.02 -0.89 -17.05
CA GLU A 197 2.41 -1.72 -15.99
C GLU A 197 3.42 -2.07 -14.89
N LYS A 198 4.71 -2.27 -15.24
CA LYS A 198 5.73 -2.65 -14.26
C LYS A 198 6.02 -1.52 -13.28
N CYS A 199 6.14 -0.26 -13.73
CA CYS A 199 6.36 0.85 -12.82
C CYS A 199 5.16 1.04 -11.86
N ALA A 200 3.92 0.83 -12.33
CA ALA A 200 2.74 0.88 -11.48
C ALA A 200 2.73 -0.25 -10.42
N LEU A 201 3.12 -1.46 -10.80
CA LEU A 201 3.28 -2.59 -9.88
C LEU A 201 4.36 -2.30 -8.83
N LEU A 202 5.52 -1.79 -9.25
CA LEU A 202 6.62 -1.42 -8.33
C LEU A 202 6.19 -0.36 -7.32
N ALA A 203 5.43 0.65 -7.76
CA ALA A 203 4.89 1.69 -6.87
C ALA A 203 3.92 1.10 -5.83
N LYS A 204 3.09 0.13 -6.24
CA LYS A 204 2.18 -0.58 -5.35
C LYS A 204 2.93 -1.44 -4.34
N GLN A 205 3.94 -2.19 -4.78
CA GLN A 205 4.80 -3.00 -3.90
C GLN A 205 5.58 -2.13 -2.91
N ALA A 206 6.04 -0.95 -3.33
CA ALA A 206 6.76 -0.02 -2.47
C ALA A 206 5.93 0.41 -1.24
N LEU A 207 4.60 0.43 -1.32
CA LEU A 207 3.73 0.72 -0.17
C LEU A 207 3.72 -0.38 0.89
N THR A 208 4.18 -1.59 0.58
CA THR A 208 4.24 -2.72 1.53
C THR A 208 5.60 -2.86 2.22
N ARG A 209 6.59 -2.03 1.84
CA ARG A 209 7.86 -1.95 2.57
C ARG A 209 7.64 -1.17 3.88
N PRO A 210 8.24 -1.62 5.00
CA PRO A 210 8.18 -0.87 6.26
C PRO A 210 8.60 0.59 6.09
N VAL A 211 7.88 1.51 6.73
CA VAL A 211 8.09 2.96 6.56
C VAL A 211 9.38 3.48 7.19
N ASN A 212 10.03 2.68 8.01
CA ASN A 212 11.33 2.96 8.61
C ASN A 212 12.50 2.28 7.88
N GLU A 213 12.24 1.60 6.76
CA GLU A 213 13.24 0.95 5.94
C GLU A 213 13.43 1.71 4.62
N HIS A 214 14.69 1.90 4.24
CA HIS A 214 15.06 2.55 2.99
C HIS A 214 15.53 1.53 1.94
N SER A 215 15.64 2.00 0.72
CA SER A 215 16.26 1.23 -0.36
C SER A 215 17.74 0.91 -0.04
N ASP A 216 18.17 -0.29 -0.39
CA ASP A 216 19.59 -0.70 -0.31
C ASP A 216 20.48 0.01 -1.35
N ILE A 217 19.87 0.66 -2.35
CA ILE A 217 20.58 1.41 -3.40
C ILE A 217 20.84 2.82 -2.88
N PRO A 218 22.12 3.23 -2.69
CA PRO A 218 22.45 4.48 -1.97
C PRO A 218 21.76 5.72 -2.54
N TYR A 219 21.81 5.94 -3.86
CA TYR A 219 21.21 7.14 -4.48
C TYR A 219 19.66 7.12 -4.39
N VAL A 220 19.05 5.94 -4.33
CA VAL A 220 17.60 5.80 -4.16
C VAL A 220 17.22 6.15 -2.72
N LYS A 221 17.96 5.65 -1.74
CA LYS A 221 17.80 6.04 -0.32
C LYS A 221 17.89 7.55 -0.13
N GLU A 222 18.92 8.18 -0.68
CA GLU A 222 19.08 9.65 -0.63
C GLU A 222 17.87 10.37 -1.25
N MET A 223 17.34 9.84 -2.35
CA MET A 223 16.14 10.40 -3.00
C MET A 223 14.88 10.20 -2.14
N GLU A 224 14.72 9.07 -1.46
CA GLU A 224 13.60 8.83 -0.53
C GLU A 224 13.60 9.87 0.61
N GLU A 225 14.75 10.09 1.24
CA GLU A 225 14.93 11.07 2.33
C GLU A 225 14.71 12.51 1.85
N GLU A 226 15.27 12.86 0.69
CA GLU A 226 15.09 14.18 0.08
C GLU A 226 13.61 14.45 -0.26
N MET A 227 12.95 13.46 -0.87
CA MET A 227 11.55 13.61 -1.28
C MET A 227 10.61 13.70 -0.09
N LEU A 228 10.84 12.94 0.97
CA LEU A 228 10.07 13.04 2.21
C LEU A 228 10.18 14.46 2.79
N THR A 229 11.38 15.01 2.83
CA THR A 229 11.64 16.38 3.28
C THR A 229 10.90 17.41 2.42
N LYS A 230 11.01 17.31 1.08
CA LYS A 230 10.35 18.23 0.15
C LYS A 230 8.82 18.14 0.23
N ILE A 231 8.27 16.95 0.37
CA ILE A 231 6.82 16.73 0.51
C ILE A 231 6.31 17.36 1.82
N ASN A 232 7.03 17.21 2.91
CA ASN A 232 6.65 17.78 4.18
C ASN A 232 6.71 19.33 4.18
N HIS A 233 7.60 19.91 3.38
CA HIS A 233 7.62 21.36 3.16
C HIS A 233 6.48 21.90 2.27
N LEU A 234 5.66 21.04 1.65
CA LEU A 234 4.45 21.51 0.94
C LEU A 234 3.39 22.10 1.88
N GLY A 235 3.47 21.79 3.18
CA GLY A 235 2.57 22.35 4.17
C GLY A 235 1.12 21.87 4.09
N ILE A 236 0.86 20.75 3.39
CA ILE A 236 -0.48 20.15 3.31
C ILE A 236 -0.92 19.69 4.69
N GLY A 237 -0.03 19.02 5.43
CA GLY A 237 -0.20 18.64 6.82
C GLY A 237 -1.25 17.57 7.10
N PRO A 238 -1.40 17.15 8.37
CA PRO A 238 -2.36 16.13 8.78
C PRO A 238 -3.80 16.51 8.41
N GLY A 239 -4.54 15.58 7.82
CA GLY A 239 -5.91 15.82 7.34
C GLY A 239 -6.01 16.82 6.18
N GLY A 240 -4.90 17.34 5.65
CA GLY A 240 -4.89 18.40 4.65
C GLY A 240 -5.22 19.78 5.21
N LEU A 241 -5.08 19.96 6.53
CA LEU A 241 -5.46 21.20 7.26
C LEU A 241 -4.24 22.06 7.65
N GLY A 242 -3.12 21.85 6.98
CA GLY A 242 -1.87 22.55 7.27
C GLY A 242 -1.03 21.85 8.33
N GLY A 243 0.27 22.10 8.28
CA GLY A 243 1.25 21.52 9.19
C GLY A 243 2.48 20.97 8.46
N THR A 244 3.38 20.38 9.22
CA THR A 244 4.69 19.92 8.75
C THR A 244 4.70 18.43 8.39
N THR A 245 3.64 17.66 8.72
CA THR A 245 3.56 16.23 8.45
C THR A 245 2.58 15.94 7.31
N THR A 246 3.04 16.04 6.08
CA THR A 246 2.26 15.68 4.87
C THR A 246 2.41 14.21 4.52
N ALA A 247 3.59 13.63 4.71
CA ALA A 247 3.89 12.22 4.49
C ALA A 247 4.69 11.64 5.64
N LEU A 248 4.55 10.32 5.85
CA LEU A 248 5.33 9.54 6.82
C LEU A 248 6.53 8.88 6.16
N ALA A 249 6.41 8.47 4.90
CA ALA A 249 7.49 7.85 4.14
C ALA A 249 7.32 8.06 2.63
N VAL A 250 8.46 8.00 1.93
CA VAL A 250 8.55 7.82 0.48
C VAL A 250 9.38 6.57 0.25
N ASN A 251 8.79 5.55 -0.36
CA ASN A 251 9.44 4.29 -0.65
C ASN A 251 9.57 4.15 -2.18
N ILE A 252 10.78 3.92 -2.67
CA ILE A 252 11.09 3.87 -4.11
C ILE A 252 11.60 2.48 -4.49
N ASN A 253 10.96 1.84 -5.46
CA ASN A 253 11.43 0.63 -6.10
C ASN A 253 11.86 0.94 -7.54
N THR A 254 12.96 0.32 -7.99
CA THR A 254 13.49 0.51 -9.34
C THR A 254 13.54 -0.79 -10.11
N TYR A 255 13.49 -0.71 -11.42
CA TYR A 255 13.65 -1.84 -12.33
C TYR A 255 14.35 -1.40 -13.62
N PRO A 256 15.19 -2.25 -14.25
CA PRO A 256 15.76 -1.95 -15.55
C PRO A 256 14.70 -1.54 -16.58
N THR A 257 15.02 -0.58 -17.46
CA THR A 257 14.08 -0.08 -18.45
C THR A 257 14.71 0.03 -19.83
N HIS A 258 13.90 0.26 -20.85
CA HIS A 258 14.38 0.50 -22.22
C HIS A 258 15.12 1.83 -22.30
N ILE A 259 16.22 1.88 -23.11
CA ILE A 259 17.09 3.05 -23.22
C ILE A 259 16.34 4.34 -23.62
N ALA A 260 15.21 4.24 -24.29
CA ALA A 260 14.41 5.38 -24.76
C ALA A 260 13.26 5.77 -23.81
N GLY A 261 13.13 5.13 -22.64
CA GLY A 261 12.02 5.37 -21.74
C GLY A 261 12.45 5.63 -20.28
N LEU A 262 11.61 6.35 -19.55
CA LEU A 262 11.71 6.55 -18.11
C LEU A 262 10.29 6.55 -17.50
N PRO A 263 9.63 5.38 -17.45
CA PRO A 263 8.31 5.28 -16.81
C PRO A 263 8.43 5.45 -15.31
N VAL A 264 7.53 6.23 -14.73
CA VAL A 264 7.47 6.51 -13.29
C VAL A 264 6.02 6.44 -12.84
N ALA A 265 5.75 5.66 -11.82
CA ALA A 265 4.45 5.61 -11.16
C ALA A 265 4.55 6.07 -9.71
N ILE A 266 3.56 6.81 -9.28
CA ILE A 266 3.40 7.25 -7.89
C ILE A 266 2.08 6.70 -7.38
N ASN A 267 2.13 5.81 -6.41
CA ASN A 267 0.95 5.27 -5.75
C ASN A 267 0.83 5.88 -4.35
N ILE A 268 -0.27 6.58 -4.13
CA ILE A 268 -0.51 7.27 -2.87
C ILE A 268 -1.30 6.36 -1.92
N CYS A 269 -0.87 6.27 -0.67
CA CYS A 269 -1.65 5.67 0.42
C CYS A 269 -1.87 6.68 1.53
N CYS A 270 -3.03 6.60 2.19
CA CYS A 270 -3.36 7.46 3.33
C CYS A 270 -2.61 7.00 4.60
N HIS A 271 -2.87 7.66 5.71
CA HIS A 271 -2.32 7.30 7.03
C HIS A 271 -2.69 5.88 7.50
N VAL A 272 -3.70 5.26 6.88
CA VAL A 272 -4.03 3.84 7.08
C VAL A 272 -3.34 3.01 6.00
N ASN A 273 -2.01 3.09 5.91
CA ASN A 273 -1.20 2.20 5.10
C ASN A 273 -1.05 0.87 5.84
N ARG A 274 -1.82 -0.13 5.40
CA ARG A 274 -2.00 -1.40 6.10
C ARG A 274 -1.70 -2.59 5.20
N HIS A 275 -1.04 -3.56 5.75
CA HIS A 275 -0.81 -4.86 5.11
C HIS A 275 -0.52 -5.92 6.17
N ALA A 276 -0.74 -7.17 5.82
CA ALA A 276 -0.35 -8.33 6.60
C ALA A 276 0.52 -9.24 5.75
N VAL A 277 1.42 -9.99 6.40
CA VAL A 277 2.34 -10.92 5.73
C VAL A 277 2.21 -12.29 6.38
N ARG A 278 2.22 -13.35 5.56
CA ARG A 278 2.28 -14.76 6.01
C ARG A 278 3.29 -15.52 5.17
N GLU A 279 4.06 -16.34 5.84
CA GLU A 279 4.97 -17.30 5.23
C GLU A 279 4.47 -18.71 5.52
N LEU A 280 4.40 -19.53 4.48
CA LEU A 280 3.90 -20.90 4.50
C LEU A 280 4.94 -21.86 3.99
#